data_2233408bd5551e0740e5227bf3af4427
#
_entry.id   2233408bd5551e0740e5227bf3af4427
#
_cell.length_a   1.000
_cell.length_b   1.000
_cell.length_c   1.000
_cell.angle_alpha   90.00
_cell.angle_beta   90.00
_cell.angle_gamma   90.00
#
_symmetry.space_group_name_H-M   'P 1'
#
loop_
_entity.id
_entity.type
_entity.pdbx_description
1 polymer ?
#
loop_
_entity_poly.entity_id
_entity_poly.type
_entity_poly.pdbx_seq_one_letter_code
_entity_poly.pdbx_strand_id
1 'polypeptide(L)'
;MRYQRLRQTITMNKEPARKQIAQQVRAMSETQKRDASSRICEQLGAIASFCFADTILSYLPQENEISLLPSMQGWIDESRTVAVPVTNWENSTMRAGLITSLDSNELVETKYGIKEPLHRHVIPTEYIDVVLVPGVGFDKTGARLGKGGGYYDRFLGLVRPPVVLGIAFDEQIVDAIPFKEHDQFMTAVVTPTRILLM
;
A
#
# COMPACT_ATOMS: atom_id res chain seq x y z
N MET A 1 13.23 24.76 10.89
CA MET A 1 13.53 24.62 12.35
C MET A 1 12.35 24.12 13.22
N ARG A 2 11.21 23.70 12.66
CA ARG A 2 10.06 23.20 13.45
C ARG A 2 9.99 21.67 13.62
N TYR A 3 10.74 20.92 12.83
CA TYR A 3 10.72 19.43 12.80
C TYR A 3 11.64 18.75 13.83
N GLN A 4 12.49 19.50 14.54
CA GLN A 4 13.45 18.91 15.51
C GLN A 4 12.90 18.72 16.93
N ARG A 5 11.71 19.21 17.27
CA ARG A 5 11.14 19.11 18.64
C ARG A 5 10.24 17.92 18.92
N LEU A 6 9.92 17.08 17.93
CA LEU A 6 9.09 15.87 18.13
C LEU A 6 9.90 14.57 18.28
N ARG A 7 11.21 14.67 18.46
CA ARG A 7 12.08 13.51 18.75
C ARG A 7 11.99 13.01 20.21
N GLN A 8 10.84 13.10 20.85
CA GLN A 8 10.63 12.28 22.04
C GLN A 8 10.21 10.89 21.57
N THR A 9 11.17 10.01 21.61
CA THR A 9 11.09 8.56 21.41
C THR A 9 10.02 7.99 22.33
N ILE A 10 8.75 7.98 21.88
CA ILE A 10 7.78 7.06 22.46
C ILE A 10 8.22 5.69 21.95
N THR A 11 8.87 4.94 22.82
CA THR A 11 9.27 3.54 22.58
C THR A 11 8.03 2.66 22.57
N MET A 12 7.08 2.92 21.68
CA MET A 12 6.03 1.96 21.39
C MET A 12 6.67 0.79 20.62
N ASN A 13 6.67 -0.36 21.25
CA ASN A 13 7.08 -1.59 20.56
C ASN A 13 6.10 -1.81 19.38
N LYS A 14 6.62 -1.83 18.14
CA LYS A 14 5.81 -1.98 16.91
C LYS A 14 4.97 -3.28 16.93
N GLU A 15 5.39 -4.30 17.66
CA GLU A 15 4.74 -5.61 17.68
C GLU A 15 3.36 -5.62 18.38
N PRO A 16 3.19 -5.05 19.59
CA PRO A 16 1.86 -4.92 20.21
C PRO A 16 0.89 -4.10 19.36
N ALA A 17 1.36 -3.00 18.75
CA ALA A 17 0.53 -2.17 17.88
C ALA A 17 0.03 -2.97 16.66
N ARG A 18 0.91 -3.77 16.01
CA ARG A 18 0.49 -4.67 14.92
C ARG A 18 -0.62 -5.62 15.33
N LYS A 19 -0.48 -6.26 16.48
CA LYS A 19 -1.49 -7.22 16.99
C LYS A 19 -2.84 -6.56 17.25
N GLN A 20 -2.82 -5.40 17.91
CA GLN A 20 -4.04 -4.66 18.23
C GLN A 20 -4.78 -4.22 16.98
N ILE A 21 -4.09 -3.56 16.02
CA ILE A 21 -4.70 -3.07 14.79
C ILE A 21 -5.21 -4.24 13.94
N ALA A 22 -4.40 -5.30 13.79
CA ALA A 22 -4.82 -6.49 13.05
C ALA A 22 -6.05 -7.15 13.67
N GLN A 23 -6.22 -7.12 14.99
CA GLN A 23 -7.43 -7.63 15.65
C GLN A 23 -8.65 -6.78 15.32
N GLN A 24 -8.53 -5.45 15.26
CA GLN A 24 -9.63 -4.55 14.88
C GLN A 24 -10.11 -4.84 13.46
N VAL A 25 -9.18 -4.97 12.50
CA VAL A 25 -9.53 -5.29 11.10
C VAL A 25 -10.14 -6.69 10.97
N ARG A 26 -9.64 -7.68 11.71
CA ARG A 26 -10.23 -9.04 11.72
C ARG A 26 -11.65 -9.08 12.29
N ALA A 27 -11.99 -8.17 13.19
CA ALA A 27 -13.32 -8.07 13.76
C ALA A 27 -14.36 -7.47 12.79
N MET A 28 -13.90 -6.84 11.70
CA MET A 28 -14.80 -6.33 10.65
C MET A 28 -15.44 -7.49 9.88
N SER A 29 -16.73 -7.35 9.57
CA SER A 29 -17.41 -8.27 8.68
C SER A 29 -16.93 -8.14 7.23
N GLU A 30 -17.11 -9.21 6.45
CA GLU A 30 -16.77 -9.18 5.01
C GLU A 30 -17.56 -8.11 4.24
N THR A 31 -18.78 -7.81 4.66
CA THR A 31 -19.58 -6.71 4.10
C THR A 31 -18.91 -5.36 4.38
N GLN A 32 -18.50 -5.09 5.62
CA GLN A 32 -17.80 -3.86 5.97
C GLN A 32 -16.50 -3.70 5.19
N LYS A 33 -15.71 -4.76 5.05
CA LYS A 33 -14.45 -4.73 4.27
C LYS A 33 -14.71 -4.44 2.79
N ARG A 34 -15.74 -5.05 2.20
CA ARG A 34 -16.12 -4.82 0.81
C ARG A 34 -16.61 -3.39 0.58
N ASP A 35 -17.48 -2.87 1.44
CA ASP A 35 -18.00 -1.51 1.35
C ASP A 35 -16.86 -0.48 1.53
N ALA A 36 -15.92 -0.74 2.45
CA ALA A 36 -14.72 0.06 2.62
C ALA A 36 -13.85 0.08 1.36
N SER A 37 -13.64 -1.08 0.74
CA SER A 37 -12.89 -1.20 -0.52
C SER A 37 -13.54 -0.37 -1.64
N SER A 38 -14.85 -0.44 -1.79
CA SER A 38 -15.61 0.34 -2.78
C SER A 38 -15.43 1.85 -2.57
N ARG A 39 -15.58 2.31 -1.33
CA ARG A 39 -15.40 3.74 -0.99
C ARG A 39 -13.98 4.24 -1.24
N ILE A 40 -12.97 3.42 -0.98
CA ILE A 40 -11.57 3.79 -1.28
C ILE A 40 -11.37 3.96 -2.78
N CYS A 41 -11.98 3.13 -3.62
CA CYS A 41 -11.91 3.29 -5.06
C CYS A 41 -12.53 4.63 -5.51
N GLU A 42 -13.64 5.05 -4.90
CA GLU A 42 -14.24 6.38 -5.12
C GLU A 42 -13.30 7.51 -4.65
N GLN A 43 -12.70 7.37 -3.46
CA GLN A 43 -11.74 8.36 -2.93
C GLN A 43 -10.50 8.51 -3.82
N LEU A 44 -9.96 7.42 -4.39
CA LEU A 44 -8.86 7.49 -5.34
C LEU A 44 -9.22 8.32 -6.57
N GLY A 45 -10.45 8.20 -7.08
CA GLY A 45 -10.97 9.01 -8.17
C GLY A 45 -11.07 10.52 -7.87
N ALA A 46 -11.00 10.92 -6.60
CA ALA A 46 -10.98 12.33 -6.20
C ALA A 46 -9.54 12.91 -6.12
N ILE A 47 -8.50 12.09 -6.26
CA ILE A 47 -7.10 12.51 -6.18
C ILE A 47 -6.58 12.81 -7.59
N ALA A 48 -6.36 14.08 -7.90
CA ALA A 48 -5.93 14.50 -9.24
C ALA A 48 -4.65 13.80 -9.71
N SER A 49 -3.63 13.71 -8.85
CA SER A 49 -2.37 13.00 -9.18
C SER A 49 -2.57 11.51 -9.46
N PHE A 50 -3.60 10.90 -8.92
CA PHE A 50 -3.98 9.52 -9.23
C PHE A 50 -4.76 9.44 -10.55
N CYS A 51 -5.67 10.37 -10.81
CA CYS A 51 -6.47 10.40 -12.04
C CYS A 51 -5.61 10.57 -13.30
N PHE A 52 -4.53 11.33 -13.20
CA PHE A 52 -3.60 11.57 -14.33
C PHE A 52 -2.41 10.60 -14.37
N ALA A 53 -2.33 9.63 -13.47
CA ALA A 53 -1.27 8.64 -13.48
C ALA A 53 -1.48 7.62 -14.60
N ASP A 54 -0.48 7.43 -15.46
CA ASP A 54 -0.49 6.40 -16.51
C ASP A 54 0.01 5.06 -15.97
N THR A 55 0.98 5.09 -15.04
CA THR A 55 1.60 3.89 -14.46
C THR A 55 1.37 3.83 -12.96
N ILE A 56 0.64 2.80 -12.51
CA ILE A 56 0.27 2.57 -11.13
C ILE A 56 0.95 1.30 -10.60
N LEU A 57 1.74 1.41 -9.55
CA LEU A 57 2.13 0.26 -8.75
C LEU A 57 1.09 0.04 -7.65
N SER A 58 0.24 -0.96 -7.83
CA SER A 58 -0.78 -1.40 -6.87
C SER A 58 -0.28 -2.62 -6.07
N TYR A 59 -1.18 -3.37 -5.48
CA TYR A 59 -0.88 -4.63 -4.80
C TYR A 59 -2.04 -5.61 -4.99
N LEU A 60 -1.74 -6.90 -4.95
CA LEU A 60 -2.75 -7.95 -4.87
C LEU A 60 -3.10 -8.15 -3.38
N PRO A 61 -4.37 -7.97 -2.98
CA PRO A 61 -4.72 -7.95 -1.57
C PRO A 61 -4.52 -9.31 -0.91
N GLN A 62 -3.99 -9.29 0.30
CA GLN A 62 -4.01 -10.42 1.22
C GLN A 62 -5.28 -10.36 2.09
N GLU A 63 -5.51 -11.43 2.85
CA GLU A 63 -6.56 -11.44 3.87
C GLU A 63 -6.43 -10.22 4.81
N ASN A 64 -7.54 -9.57 5.06
CA ASN A 64 -7.63 -8.35 5.88
C ASN A 64 -6.92 -7.10 5.31
N GLU A 65 -6.69 -7.05 4.01
CA GLU A 65 -6.30 -5.83 3.29
C GLU A 65 -7.45 -5.30 2.44
N ILE A 66 -7.45 -3.99 2.17
CA ILE A 66 -8.38 -3.36 1.22
C ILE A 66 -8.19 -4.00 -0.15
N SER A 67 -9.28 -4.44 -0.76
CA SER A 67 -9.25 -4.98 -2.12
C SER A 67 -9.46 -3.89 -3.15
N LEU A 68 -8.47 -3.67 -3.99
CA LEU A 68 -8.54 -2.77 -5.15
C LEU A 68 -8.79 -3.53 -6.46
N LEU A 69 -9.01 -4.85 -6.41
CA LEU A 69 -9.12 -5.68 -7.61
C LEU A 69 -10.17 -5.19 -8.63
N PRO A 70 -11.39 -4.77 -8.23
CA PRO A 70 -12.37 -4.26 -9.20
C PRO A 70 -11.88 -3.01 -9.93
N SER A 71 -11.22 -2.10 -9.22
CA SER A 71 -10.65 -0.89 -9.82
C SER A 71 -9.41 -1.18 -10.65
N MET A 72 -8.59 -2.13 -10.24
CA MET A 72 -7.41 -2.54 -11.03
C MET A 72 -7.82 -3.09 -12.40
N GLN A 73 -8.89 -3.87 -12.47
CA GLN A 73 -9.42 -4.33 -13.76
C GLN A 73 -9.87 -3.13 -14.62
N GLY A 74 -10.59 -2.17 -14.04
CA GLY A 74 -10.98 -0.94 -14.74
C GLY A 74 -9.78 -0.15 -15.26
N TRP A 75 -8.71 -0.01 -14.48
CA TRP A 75 -7.49 0.69 -14.93
C TRP A 75 -6.80 -0.03 -16.08
N ILE A 76 -6.77 -1.36 -16.07
CA ILE A 76 -6.26 -2.18 -17.18
C ILE A 76 -7.12 -1.98 -18.43
N ASP A 77 -8.44 -2.00 -18.28
CA ASP A 77 -9.39 -1.82 -19.38
C ASP A 77 -9.31 -0.40 -20.00
N GLU A 78 -8.95 0.59 -19.18
CA GLU A 78 -8.65 1.98 -19.59
C GLU A 78 -7.24 2.14 -20.20
N SER A 79 -6.52 1.04 -20.40
CA SER A 79 -5.16 1.02 -20.99
C SER A 79 -4.09 1.70 -20.10
N ARG A 80 -4.33 1.82 -18.80
CA ARG A 80 -3.30 2.25 -17.85
C ARG A 80 -2.33 1.09 -17.59
N THR A 81 -1.08 1.42 -17.37
CA THR A 81 -0.07 0.45 -16.97
C THR A 81 -0.22 0.12 -15.50
N VAL A 82 -0.64 -1.10 -15.18
CA VAL A 82 -0.78 -1.57 -13.80
C VAL A 82 0.33 -2.56 -13.47
N ALA A 83 1.02 -2.30 -12.37
CA ALA A 83 2.04 -3.18 -11.82
C ALA A 83 1.67 -3.63 -10.41
N VAL A 84 2.23 -4.76 -10.00
CA VAL A 84 2.15 -5.27 -8.62
C VAL A 84 3.52 -5.72 -8.13
N PRO A 85 3.76 -5.82 -6.82
CA PRO A 85 5.02 -6.31 -6.30
C PRO A 85 5.36 -7.72 -6.79
N VAL A 86 6.58 -7.89 -7.30
CA VAL A 86 7.24 -9.19 -7.51
C VAL A 86 8.40 -9.28 -6.53
N THR A 87 8.32 -10.24 -5.62
CA THR A 87 9.19 -10.33 -4.45
C THR A 87 10.41 -11.20 -4.73
N ASN A 88 11.59 -10.71 -4.37
CA ASN A 88 12.77 -11.53 -4.21
C ASN A 88 12.98 -11.82 -2.72
N TRP A 89 12.73 -13.07 -2.35
CA TRP A 89 12.78 -13.52 -0.95
C TRP A 89 14.20 -13.66 -0.41
N GLU A 90 15.19 -13.88 -1.27
CA GLU A 90 16.58 -14.10 -0.86
C GLU A 90 17.21 -12.82 -0.31
N ASN A 91 16.96 -11.71 -0.99
CA ASN A 91 17.54 -10.41 -0.62
C ASN A 91 16.49 -9.44 -0.03
N SER A 92 15.26 -9.91 0.18
CA SER A 92 14.15 -9.14 0.73
C SER A 92 13.86 -7.85 -0.05
N THR A 93 13.98 -7.87 -1.39
CA THR A 93 13.64 -6.77 -2.29
C THR A 93 12.37 -7.06 -3.07
N MET A 94 11.81 -6.04 -3.71
CA MET A 94 10.70 -6.19 -4.64
C MET A 94 10.93 -5.36 -5.91
N ARG A 95 10.27 -5.74 -6.97
CA ARG A 95 10.21 -5.03 -8.26
C ARG A 95 8.75 -4.83 -8.66
N ALA A 96 8.50 -3.90 -9.57
CA ALA A 96 7.19 -3.68 -10.15
C ALA A 96 6.97 -4.62 -11.32
N GLY A 97 6.15 -5.65 -11.15
CA GLY A 97 5.79 -6.60 -12.21
C GLY A 97 4.53 -6.15 -12.92
N LEU A 98 4.57 -6.07 -14.27
CA LEU A 98 3.42 -5.75 -15.09
C LEU A 98 2.31 -6.79 -14.89
N ILE A 99 1.08 -6.32 -14.78
CA ILE A 99 -0.12 -7.14 -14.79
C ILE A 99 -1.04 -6.67 -15.92
N THR A 100 -1.47 -7.60 -16.76
CA THR A 100 -2.33 -7.33 -17.92
C THR A 100 -3.71 -7.94 -17.80
N SER A 101 -3.89 -8.81 -16.80
CA SER A 101 -5.17 -9.44 -16.46
C SER A 101 -5.14 -9.85 -14.99
N LEU A 102 -6.31 -9.87 -14.37
CA LEU A 102 -6.53 -10.40 -13.00
C LEU A 102 -6.99 -11.87 -13.03
N ASP A 103 -7.00 -12.52 -14.18
CA ASP A 103 -7.38 -13.91 -14.29
C ASP A 103 -6.45 -14.82 -13.47
N SER A 104 -7.02 -15.80 -12.81
CA SER A 104 -6.28 -16.72 -11.96
C SER A 104 -5.16 -17.46 -12.66
N ASN A 105 -5.27 -17.65 -13.99
CA ASN A 105 -4.27 -18.32 -14.82
C ASN A 105 -3.03 -17.43 -15.09
N GLU A 106 -3.16 -16.11 -14.92
CA GLU A 106 -2.08 -15.13 -15.09
C GLU A 106 -1.36 -14.84 -13.76
N LEU A 107 -1.82 -15.43 -12.66
CA LEU A 107 -1.28 -15.25 -11.33
C LEU A 107 -0.75 -16.56 -10.75
N VAL A 108 0.34 -16.47 -10.03
CA VAL A 108 0.94 -17.59 -9.27
C VAL A 108 0.98 -17.25 -7.79
N GLU A 109 0.59 -18.20 -6.96
CA GLU A 109 0.75 -18.07 -5.53
C GLU A 109 2.20 -18.39 -5.12
N THR A 110 2.80 -17.48 -4.38
CA THR A 110 4.17 -17.58 -3.87
C THR A 110 4.18 -17.85 -2.36
N LYS A 111 5.29 -17.56 -1.68
CA LYS A 111 5.38 -17.75 -0.22
C LYS A 111 4.33 -16.91 0.52
N TYR A 112 3.79 -17.46 1.59
CA TYR A 112 2.82 -16.81 2.49
C TYR A 112 1.48 -16.44 1.83
N GLY A 113 1.07 -17.13 0.77
CA GLY A 113 -0.18 -16.85 0.07
C GLY A 113 -0.18 -15.56 -0.76
N ILE A 114 1.00 -15.00 -1.03
CA ILE A 114 1.14 -13.81 -1.86
C ILE A 114 1.01 -14.21 -3.32
N LYS A 115 0.09 -13.55 -4.03
CA LYS A 115 -0.06 -13.70 -5.48
C LYS A 115 0.87 -12.75 -6.22
N GLU A 116 1.47 -13.23 -7.29
CA GLU A 116 2.34 -12.47 -8.18
C GLU A 116 2.00 -12.78 -9.64
N PRO A 117 2.34 -11.92 -10.62
CA PRO A 117 2.18 -12.24 -12.04
C PRO A 117 2.97 -13.50 -12.42
N LEU A 118 2.35 -14.39 -13.18
CA LEU A 118 3.02 -15.57 -13.72
C LEU A 118 4.19 -15.16 -14.64
N HIS A 119 3.96 -14.18 -15.51
CA HIS A 119 4.96 -13.58 -16.38
C HIS A 119 5.55 -12.33 -15.71
N ARG A 120 6.79 -12.44 -15.22
CA ARG A 120 7.45 -11.39 -14.43
C ARG A 120 8.09 -10.31 -15.32
N HIS A 121 7.30 -9.65 -16.19
CA HIS A 121 7.76 -8.47 -16.91
C HIS A 121 7.89 -7.29 -15.93
N VAL A 122 9.12 -6.84 -15.71
CA VAL A 122 9.41 -5.77 -14.76
C VAL A 122 9.31 -4.41 -15.46
N ILE A 123 8.56 -3.50 -14.86
CA ILE A 123 8.47 -2.10 -15.29
C ILE A 123 9.64 -1.33 -14.67
N PRO A 124 10.38 -0.53 -15.44
CA PRO A 124 11.36 0.39 -14.89
C PRO A 124 10.72 1.37 -13.91
N THR A 125 11.36 1.57 -12.78
CA THR A 125 10.77 2.27 -11.64
C THR A 125 10.58 3.76 -11.87
N GLU A 126 11.33 4.34 -12.79
CA GLU A 126 11.25 5.73 -13.22
C GLU A 126 9.95 6.08 -13.97
N TYR A 127 9.21 5.08 -14.43
CA TYR A 127 7.90 5.28 -15.08
C TYR A 127 6.72 5.18 -14.12
N ILE A 128 6.95 4.88 -12.84
CA ILE A 128 5.88 4.75 -11.85
C ILE A 128 5.43 6.13 -11.38
N ASP A 129 4.21 6.51 -11.71
CA ASP A 129 3.62 7.78 -11.29
C ASP A 129 3.09 7.73 -9.87
N VAL A 130 2.42 6.64 -9.51
CA VAL A 130 1.78 6.44 -8.20
C VAL A 130 2.08 5.05 -7.65
N VAL A 131 2.38 5.00 -6.36
CA VAL A 131 2.48 3.73 -5.60
C VAL A 131 1.38 3.67 -4.56
N LEU A 132 0.55 2.63 -4.62
CA LEU A 132 -0.46 2.29 -3.62
C LEU A 132 0.16 1.32 -2.62
N VAL A 133 0.19 1.70 -1.35
CA VAL A 133 0.93 0.99 -0.31
C VAL A 133 0.00 0.43 0.75
N PRO A 134 -0.10 -0.90 0.92
CA PRO A 134 -0.81 -1.50 2.03
C PRO A 134 0.02 -1.39 3.32
N GLY A 135 -0.67 -1.44 4.46
CA GLY A 135 -0.02 -1.42 5.77
C GLY A 135 -0.86 -2.08 6.84
N VAL A 136 -0.24 -2.36 7.98
CA VAL A 136 -0.96 -2.76 9.19
C VAL A 136 -1.61 -1.55 9.85
N GLY A 137 -0.94 -0.38 9.77
CA GLY A 137 -1.46 0.87 10.30
C GLY A 137 -0.73 2.07 9.72
N PHE A 138 -1.35 3.23 9.86
CA PHE A 138 -0.82 4.52 9.43
C PHE A 138 -1.13 5.58 10.48
N ASP A 139 -0.34 6.64 10.52
CA ASP A 139 -0.63 7.81 11.36
C ASP A 139 -0.80 9.09 10.55
N LYS A 140 -1.15 10.16 11.23
CA LYS A 140 -1.41 11.47 10.63
C LYS A 140 -0.16 12.16 10.06
N THR A 141 1.03 11.60 10.24
CA THR A 141 2.28 12.11 9.67
C THR A 141 2.70 11.36 8.42
N GLY A 142 1.91 10.36 8.00
CA GLY A 142 2.24 9.48 6.87
C GLY A 142 3.18 8.34 7.24
N ALA A 143 3.52 8.18 8.53
CA ALA A 143 4.29 7.03 8.95
C ALA A 143 3.46 5.75 8.81
N ARG A 144 4.13 4.68 8.36
CA ARG A 144 3.50 3.39 8.08
C ARG A 144 4.03 2.28 9.00
N LEU A 145 3.13 1.50 9.52
CA LEU A 145 3.43 0.24 10.20
C LEU A 145 3.23 -0.92 9.23
N GLY A 146 4.31 -1.44 8.67
CA GLY A 146 4.28 -2.61 7.79
C GLY A 146 4.30 -3.94 8.56
N LYS A 147 4.21 -5.05 7.83
CA LYS A 147 4.24 -6.43 8.38
C LYS A 147 5.63 -6.85 8.92
N GLY A 148 6.67 -6.03 8.76
CA GLY A 148 8.00 -6.25 9.33
C GLY A 148 9.09 -6.66 8.32
N GLY A 149 8.75 -7.00 7.09
CA GLY A 149 9.72 -7.40 6.05
C GLY A 149 10.52 -6.24 5.42
N GLY A 150 10.04 -4.98 5.56
CA GLY A 150 10.72 -3.78 5.05
C GLY A 150 10.79 -3.66 3.51
N TYR A 151 10.01 -4.45 2.77
CA TYR A 151 10.04 -4.46 1.30
C TYR A 151 9.69 -3.10 0.69
N TYR A 152 8.59 -2.49 1.13
CA TYR A 152 8.17 -1.18 0.65
C TYR A 152 9.15 -0.08 1.05
N ASP A 153 9.70 -0.11 2.27
CA ASP A 153 10.63 0.92 2.73
C ASP A 153 11.92 0.92 1.88
N ARG A 154 12.45 -0.28 1.57
CA ARG A 154 13.59 -0.42 0.65
C ARG A 154 13.26 0.02 -0.77
N PHE A 155 12.11 -0.41 -1.29
CA PHE A 155 11.68 -0.07 -2.64
C PHE A 155 11.49 1.45 -2.79
N LEU A 156 10.69 2.06 -1.93
CA LEU A 156 10.40 3.50 -1.98
C LEU A 156 11.65 4.35 -1.75
N GLY A 157 12.58 3.89 -0.92
CA GLY A 157 13.86 4.57 -0.71
C GLY A 157 14.76 4.61 -1.95
N LEU A 158 14.63 3.61 -2.85
CA LEU A 158 15.38 3.54 -4.10
C LEU A 158 14.67 4.31 -5.22
N VAL A 159 13.35 4.14 -5.35
CA VAL A 159 12.56 4.62 -6.50
C VAL A 159 12.14 6.06 -6.34
N ARG A 160 11.79 6.49 -5.14
CA ARG A 160 11.29 7.83 -4.81
C ARG A 160 10.19 8.32 -5.76
N PRO A 161 9.09 7.58 -5.90
CA PRO A 161 8.00 7.98 -6.79
C PRO A 161 7.39 9.31 -6.31
N PRO A 162 6.83 10.12 -7.25
CA PRO A 162 6.27 11.42 -6.89
C PRO A 162 5.06 11.33 -5.96
N VAL A 163 4.31 10.24 -6.02
CA VAL A 163 3.08 10.04 -5.23
C VAL A 163 3.08 8.66 -4.60
N VAL A 164 2.95 8.63 -3.27
CA VAL A 164 2.88 7.40 -2.46
C VAL A 164 1.62 7.45 -1.60
N LEU A 165 0.62 6.67 -1.93
CA LEU A 165 -0.67 6.63 -1.24
C LEU A 165 -0.76 5.41 -0.33
N GLY A 166 -0.84 5.63 0.98
CA GLY A 166 -1.20 4.60 1.94
C GLY A 166 -2.67 4.23 1.79
N ILE A 167 -2.99 2.94 1.73
CA ILE A 167 -4.35 2.44 1.59
C ILE A 167 -4.73 1.69 2.86
N ALA A 168 -5.79 2.14 3.53
CA ALA A 168 -6.12 1.67 4.87
C ALA A 168 -7.63 1.67 5.16
N PHE A 169 -8.08 0.78 6.04
CA PHE A 169 -9.34 0.94 6.75
C PHE A 169 -9.24 2.10 7.76
N ASP A 170 -10.36 2.70 8.14
CA ASP A 170 -10.35 3.76 9.16
C ASP A 170 -9.79 3.27 10.50
N GLU A 171 -10.01 2.00 10.83
CA GLU A 171 -9.51 1.28 12.01
C GLU A 171 -7.99 1.13 12.04
N GLN A 172 -7.31 1.33 10.91
CA GLN A 172 -5.86 1.26 10.79
C GLN A 172 -5.18 2.63 11.04
N ILE A 173 -5.96 3.69 11.28
CA ILE A 173 -5.40 5.02 11.57
C ILE A 173 -5.17 5.13 13.08
N VAL A 174 -3.92 5.36 13.46
CA VAL A 174 -3.48 5.51 14.85
C VAL A 174 -2.88 6.89 15.09
N ASP A 175 -2.71 7.27 16.38
CA ASP A 175 -2.21 8.61 16.73
C ASP A 175 -0.75 8.81 16.33
N ALA A 176 0.10 7.79 16.54
CA ALA A 176 1.52 7.86 16.21
C ALA A 176 2.11 6.46 15.96
N ILE A 177 2.98 6.37 14.97
CA ILE A 177 3.77 5.17 14.68
C ILE A 177 5.24 5.49 14.91
N PRO A 178 5.97 4.69 15.72
CA PRO A 178 7.40 4.87 15.86
C PRO A 178 8.09 4.55 14.52
N PHE A 179 8.91 5.47 14.05
CA PHE A 179 9.63 5.35 12.79
C PHE A 179 11.14 5.40 13.00
N LYS A 180 11.88 4.88 12.03
CA LYS A 180 13.34 4.92 11.94
C LYS A 180 13.74 5.76 10.73
N GLU A 181 15.00 6.13 10.64
CA GLU A 181 15.55 6.98 9.58
C GLU A 181 15.30 6.43 8.16
N HIS A 182 15.25 5.11 8.01
CA HIS A 182 15.04 4.43 6.73
C HIS A 182 13.56 4.17 6.39
N ASP A 183 12.63 4.39 7.34
CA ASP A 183 11.20 4.24 7.07
C ASP A 183 10.73 5.33 6.08
N GLN A 184 9.92 4.97 5.11
CA GLN A 184 9.40 5.88 4.09
C GLN A 184 7.99 6.34 4.44
N PHE A 185 7.73 7.63 4.22
CA PHE A 185 6.46 8.26 4.53
C PHE A 185 5.55 8.29 3.30
N MET A 186 4.25 8.19 3.54
CA MET A 186 3.23 8.36 2.50
C MET A 186 3.05 9.85 2.19
N THR A 187 2.71 10.19 0.95
CA THR A 187 2.29 11.56 0.58
C THR A 187 0.85 11.83 0.99
N ALA A 188 0.04 10.78 1.06
CA ALA A 188 -1.30 10.81 1.64
C ALA A 188 -1.69 9.42 2.12
N VAL A 189 -2.68 9.34 3.00
CA VAL A 189 -3.33 8.09 3.38
C VAL A 189 -4.81 8.18 3.02
N VAL A 190 -5.27 7.21 2.24
CA VAL A 190 -6.66 7.10 1.77
C VAL A 190 -7.39 6.07 2.61
N THR A 191 -8.49 6.50 3.21
CA THR A 191 -9.40 5.62 3.96
C THR A 191 -10.81 5.69 3.37
N PRO A 192 -11.75 4.83 3.77
CA PRO A 192 -13.13 4.88 3.28
C PRO A 192 -13.84 6.20 3.53
N THR A 193 -13.45 6.95 4.58
CA THR A 193 -14.16 8.17 4.98
C THR A 193 -13.38 9.46 4.71
N ARG A 194 -12.07 9.40 4.44
CA ARG A 194 -11.22 10.61 4.31
C ARG A 194 -9.90 10.35 3.58
N ILE A 195 -9.33 11.44 3.07
CA ILE A 195 -7.97 11.51 2.56
C ILE A 195 -7.15 12.37 3.53
N LEU A 196 -6.12 11.78 4.12
CA LEU A 196 -5.17 12.48 4.99
C LEU A 196 -3.97 12.91 4.13
N LEU A 197 -3.85 14.20 3.84
CA LEU A 197 -2.70 14.77 3.11
C LEU A 197 -1.55 15.05 4.09
N MET A 198 -0.29 14.84 3.65
CA MET A 198 0.92 15.01 4.44
C MET A 198 1.72 16.26 4.03
#